data_e1421ca8d90a9f211a15d9b393da593c
#
_entry.id   e1421ca8d90a9f211a15d9b393da593c
#
_cell.length_a   1.000
_cell.length_b   1.000
_cell.length_c   1.000
_cell.angle_alpha   90.00
_cell.angle_beta   90.00
_cell.angle_gamma   90.00
#
_symmetry.space_group_name_H-M   'P 1'
#
loop_
_entity.id
_entity.type
_entity.pdbx_description
1 polymer ?
#
loop_
_entity_poly.entity_id
_entity_poly.type
_entity_poly.pdbx_seq_one_letter_code
_entity_poly.pdbx_strand_id
1 'polypeptide(L)'
;MTLQPQSPVSLSPAEAAIACLNLSAHVCGPATETDHACISAVIAATPHLRALPDSDVAAVMHLAQDIISAPEGLETMIDMLAGACTSAQQQTLYALSVEFIVRRAGVSPEEMRLLDLLAEAFALAPLTRAAIDQASRIRLAPLAGD
;
A
#
# COMPACT_ATOMS: atom_id res chain seq x y z
N MET A 1 -27.47 30.35 -0.32
CA MET A 1 -26.66 29.40 0.45
C MET A 1 -25.65 28.75 -0.47
N THR A 2 -24.43 29.23 -0.44
CA THR A 2 -23.38 28.69 -1.28
C THR A 2 -22.85 27.41 -0.64
N LEU A 3 -23.10 26.29 -1.30
CA LEU A 3 -22.46 25.03 -0.93
C LEU A 3 -20.97 25.20 -1.22
N GLN A 4 -20.16 25.25 -0.17
CA GLN A 4 -18.72 25.18 -0.34
C GLN A 4 -18.41 23.80 -0.92
N PRO A 5 -17.63 23.73 -2.05
CA PRO A 5 -17.19 22.45 -2.51
C PRO A 5 -16.39 21.78 -1.37
N GLN A 6 -16.78 20.58 -1.00
CA GLN A 6 -16.01 19.80 -0.05
C GLN A 6 -14.62 19.62 -0.66
N SER A 7 -13.59 20.07 0.07
CA SER A 7 -12.22 19.81 -0.35
C SER A 7 -12.06 18.30 -0.55
N PRO A 8 -11.50 17.85 -1.69
CA PRO A 8 -11.25 16.43 -1.87
C PRO A 8 -10.39 15.94 -0.71
N VAL A 9 -10.73 14.77 -0.17
CA VAL A 9 -9.94 14.14 0.88
C VAL A 9 -8.54 13.92 0.31
N SER A 10 -7.55 14.55 0.93
CA SER A 10 -6.16 14.38 0.53
C SER A 10 -5.42 13.64 1.64
N LEU A 11 -4.60 12.70 1.25
CA LEU A 11 -3.76 11.92 2.16
C LEU A 11 -2.37 12.55 2.23
N SER A 12 -1.77 12.56 3.42
CA SER A 12 -0.33 12.82 3.53
C SER A 12 0.41 11.61 2.95
N PRO A 13 1.71 11.75 2.59
CA PRO A 13 2.47 10.59 2.12
C PRO A 13 2.50 9.42 3.10
N ALA A 14 2.61 9.68 4.40
CA ALA A 14 2.55 8.62 5.41
C ALA A 14 1.19 7.94 5.45
N GLU A 15 0.12 8.72 5.38
CA GLU A 15 -1.25 8.18 5.30
C GLU A 15 -1.45 7.38 4.01
N ALA A 16 -0.90 7.87 2.89
CA ALA A 16 -0.94 7.15 1.61
C ALA A 16 -0.25 5.79 1.72
N ALA A 17 0.87 5.71 2.44
CA ALA A 17 1.56 4.44 2.68
C ALA A 17 0.67 3.45 3.45
N ILE A 18 -0.01 3.90 4.49
CA ILE A 18 -0.96 3.07 5.24
C ILE A 18 -2.11 2.61 4.34
N ALA A 19 -2.68 3.52 3.55
CA ALA A 19 -3.76 3.19 2.63
C ALA A 19 -3.30 2.18 1.56
N CYS A 20 -2.07 2.29 1.09
CA CYS A 20 -1.49 1.36 0.12
C CYS A 20 -1.35 -0.05 0.72
N LEU A 21 -0.91 -0.16 1.96
CA LEU A 21 -0.85 -1.44 2.67
C LEU A 21 -2.25 -2.04 2.84
N ASN A 22 -3.23 -1.23 3.19
CA ASN A 22 -4.62 -1.69 3.31
C ASN A 22 -5.15 -2.19 1.96
N LEU A 23 -4.87 -1.48 0.89
CA LEU A 23 -5.25 -1.88 -0.47
C LEU A 23 -4.65 -3.24 -0.81
N SER A 24 -3.36 -3.41 -0.52
CA SER A 24 -2.64 -4.67 -0.77
C SER A 24 -3.27 -5.85 -0.02
N ALA A 25 -3.76 -5.60 1.18
CA ALA A 25 -4.40 -6.63 2.00
C ALA A 25 -5.80 -7.03 1.49
N HIS A 26 -6.46 -6.16 0.72
CA HIS A 26 -7.86 -6.37 0.35
C HIS A 26 -8.08 -6.79 -1.11
N VAL A 27 -7.04 -6.91 -1.92
CA VAL A 27 -7.21 -7.26 -3.35
C VAL A 27 -7.71 -8.68 -3.57
N CYS A 28 -7.50 -9.58 -2.62
CA CYS A 28 -7.94 -10.96 -2.71
C CYS A 28 -9.23 -11.24 -1.92
N GLY A 29 -9.84 -10.19 -1.35
CA GLY A 29 -11.02 -10.30 -0.51
C GLY A 29 -10.80 -9.65 0.85
N PRO A 30 -11.68 -9.90 1.85
CA PRO A 30 -11.53 -9.31 3.17
C PRO A 30 -10.19 -9.66 3.81
N ALA A 31 -9.57 -8.69 4.47
CA ALA A 31 -8.31 -8.90 5.17
C ALA A 31 -8.49 -9.85 6.35
N THR A 32 -7.54 -10.74 6.52
CA THR A 32 -7.51 -11.70 7.63
C THR A 32 -6.69 -11.14 8.80
N GLU A 33 -6.71 -11.85 9.94
CA GLU A 33 -5.84 -11.49 11.07
C GLU A 33 -4.36 -11.57 10.70
N THR A 34 -3.99 -12.54 9.84
CA THR A 34 -2.64 -12.65 9.32
C THR A 34 -2.26 -11.42 8.50
N ASP A 35 -3.18 -10.92 7.68
CA ASP A 35 -2.95 -9.70 6.91
C ASP A 35 -2.73 -8.50 7.82
N HIS A 36 -3.55 -8.35 8.85
CA HIS A 36 -3.39 -7.26 9.83
C HIS A 36 -2.06 -7.35 10.57
N ALA A 37 -1.63 -8.56 10.93
CA ALA A 37 -0.32 -8.77 11.56
C ALA A 37 0.82 -8.40 10.61
N CYS A 38 0.71 -8.72 9.33
CA CYS A 38 1.69 -8.32 8.31
C CYS A 38 1.76 -6.80 8.15
N ILE A 39 0.61 -6.13 8.10
CA ILE A 39 0.55 -4.67 8.03
C ILE A 39 1.26 -4.06 9.25
N SER A 40 0.94 -4.54 10.44
CA SER A 40 1.56 -4.05 11.68
C SER A 40 3.07 -4.26 11.69
N ALA A 41 3.55 -5.39 11.17
CA ALA A 41 4.98 -5.67 11.07
C ALA A 41 5.67 -4.72 10.09
N VAL A 42 5.06 -4.42 8.96
CA VAL A 42 5.62 -3.47 7.97
C VAL A 42 5.67 -2.07 8.57
N ILE A 43 4.60 -1.63 9.24
CA ILE A 43 4.55 -0.32 9.90
C ILE A 43 5.65 -0.22 10.96
N ALA A 44 5.79 -1.24 11.80
CA ALA A 44 6.80 -1.25 12.86
C ALA A 44 8.24 -1.20 12.32
N ALA A 45 8.45 -1.79 11.14
CA ALA A 45 9.76 -1.82 10.49
C ALA A 45 10.07 -0.54 9.69
N THR A 46 9.10 0.36 9.53
CA THR A 46 9.24 1.57 8.71
C THR A 46 9.25 2.80 9.63
N PRO A 47 10.42 3.45 9.84
CA PRO A 47 10.56 4.49 10.87
C PRO A 47 9.54 5.61 10.79
N HIS A 48 9.21 6.09 9.60
CA HIS A 48 8.27 7.18 9.43
C HIS A 48 6.81 6.77 9.67
N LEU A 49 6.50 5.49 9.58
CA LEU A 49 5.15 4.98 9.81
C LEU A 49 4.93 4.61 11.28
N ARG A 50 5.93 4.02 11.93
CA ARG A 50 5.79 3.63 13.34
C ARG A 50 5.62 4.82 14.28
N ALA A 51 5.97 6.02 13.82
CA ALA A 51 5.79 7.24 14.60
C ALA A 51 4.34 7.75 14.58
N LEU A 52 3.49 7.22 13.70
CA LEU A 52 2.08 7.60 13.63
C LEU A 52 1.31 7.04 14.83
N PRO A 53 0.43 7.85 15.47
CA PRO A 53 -0.44 7.32 16.51
C PRO A 53 -1.36 6.22 15.98
N ASP A 54 -1.66 5.24 16.81
CA ASP A 54 -2.53 4.11 16.45
C ASP A 54 -3.91 4.60 15.99
N SER A 55 -4.43 5.68 16.59
CA SER A 55 -5.70 6.26 16.19
C SER A 55 -5.68 6.82 14.77
N ASP A 56 -4.56 7.40 14.34
CA ASP A 56 -4.40 7.92 12.98
C ASP A 56 -4.32 6.76 11.99
N VAL A 57 -3.58 5.72 12.32
CA VAL A 57 -3.50 4.50 11.49
C VAL A 57 -4.89 3.89 11.31
N ALA A 58 -5.63 3.72 12.40
CA ALA A 58 -6.99 3.17 12.35
C ALA A 58 -7.93 4.03 11.49
N ALA A 59 -7.86 5.34 11.62
CA ALA A 59 -8.69 6.26 10.84
C ALA A 59 -8.38 6.15 9.34
N VAL A 60 -7.12 6.07 8.96
CA VAL A 60 -6.73 5.91 7.55
C VAL A 60 -7.16 4.54 7.01
N MET A 61 -6.99 3.48 7.79
CA MET A 61 -7.44 2.14 7.39
C MET A 61 -8.93 2.12 7.12
N HIS A 62 -9.71 2.78 7.98
CA HIS A 62 -11.16 2.85 7.84
C HIS A 62 -11.56 3.65 6.58
N LEU A 63 -10.94 4.80 6.37
CA LEU A 63 -11.16 5.63 5.19
C LEU A 63 -10.82 4.85 3.90
N ALA A 64 -9.67 4.19 3.89
CA ALA A 64 -9.23 3.39 2.75
C ALA A 64 -10.24 2.27 2.44
N GLN A 65 -10.74 1.61 3.47
CA GLN A 65 -11.73 0.55 3.29
C GLN A 65 -13.02 1.08 2.69
N ASP A 66 -13.50 2.24 3.12
CA ASP A 66 -14.70 2.87 2.56
C ASP A 66 -14.51 3.17 1.07
N ILE A 67 -13.35 3.69 0.69
CA ILE A 67 -13.04 4.02 -0.71
C ILE A 67 -12.99 2.75 -1.56
N ILE A 68 -12.28 1.73 -1.10
CA ILE A 68 -12.11 0.47 -1.83
C ILE A 68 -13.44 -0.23 -2.04
N SER A 69 -14.36 -0.13 -1.08
CA SER A 69 -15.67 -0.77 -1.13
C SER A 69 -16.65 -0.06 -2.05
N ALA A 70 -16.37 1.16 -2.48
CA ALA A 70 -17.22 1.91 -3.39
C ALA A 70 -17.04 1.42 -4.84
N PRO A 71 -18.00 1.68 -5.75
CA PRO A 71 -17.80 1.39 -7.17
C PRO A 71 -16.54 2.09 -7.70
N GLU A 72 -15.76 1.38 -8.51
CA GLU A 72 -14.47 1.86 -9.04
C GLU A 72 -13.47 2.23 -7.91
N GLY A 73 -13.63 1.63 -6.74
CA GLY A 73 -12.83 1.96 -5.56
C GLY A 73 -11.34 1.70 -5.74
N LEU A 74 -10.98 0.66 -6.48
CA LEU A 74 -9.58 0.34 -6.75
C LEU A 74 -8.90 1.47 -7.54
N GLU A 75 -9.51 1.88 -8.65
CA GLU A 75 -8.97 2.98 -9.46
C GLU A 75 -8.92 4.30 -8.68
N THR A 76 -9.98 4.59 -7.93
CA THR A 76 -10.04 5.79 -7.09
C THR A 76 -8.90 5.81 -6.08
N MET A 77 -8.69 4.70 -5.39
CA MET A 77 -7.62 4.60 -4.40
C MET A 77 -6.25 4.78 -5.04
N ILE A 78 -5.99 4.11 -6.16
CA ILE A 78 -4.70 4.22 -6.85
C ILE A 78 -4.45 5.66 -7.31
N ASP A 79 -5.45 6.35 -7.83
CA ASP A 79 -5.33 7.75 -8.21
C ASP A 79 -5.02 8.66 -7.01
N MET A 80 -5.65 8.40 -5.87
CA MET A 80 -5.38 9.14 -4.64
C MET A 80 -3.95 8.93 -4.16
N LEU A 81 -3.45 7.69 -4.23
CA LEU A 81 -2.07 7.37 -3.85
C LEU A 81 -1.07 8.08 -4.75
N ALA A 82 -1.30 8.03 -6.05
CA ALA A 82 -0.43 8.69 -7.03
C ALA A 82 -0.40 10.22 -6.81
N GLY A 83 -1.55 10.82 -6.53
CA GLY A 83 -1.67 12.26 -6.30
C GLY A 83 -1.10 12.74 -4.98
N ALA A 84 -1.01 11.86 -3.99
CA ALA A 84 -0.55 12.20 -2.64
C ALA A 84 0.98 12.22 -2.50
N CYS A 85 1.71 11.65 -3.44
CA CYS A 85 3.12 11.34 -3.28
C CYS A 85 3.98 11.86 -4.43
N THR A 86 5.21 12.25 -4.11
CA THR A 86 6.24 12.53 -5.11
C THR A 86 6.68 11.22 -5.77
N SER A 87 7.44 11.32 -6.86
CA SER A 87 7.98 10.15 -7.55
C SER A 87 8.79 9.24 -6.61
N ALA A 88 9.64 9.82 -5.77
CA ALA A 88 10.41 9.06 -4.79
C ALA A 88 9.51 8.37 -3.75
N GLN A 89 8.47 9.06 -3.28
CA GLN A 89 7.52 8.50 -2.33
C GLN A 89 6.67 7.40 -2.96
N GLN A 90 6.31 7.53 -4.22
CA GLN A 90 5.59 6.50 -4.97
C GLN A 90 6.42 5.21 -5.05
N GLN A 91 7.73 5.32 -5.23
CA GLN A 91 8.63 4.15 -5.18
C GLN A 91 8.56 3.48 -3.80
N THR A 92 8.52 4.27 -2.74
CA THR A 92 8.38 3.75 -1.38
C THR A 92 7.04 3.01 -1.21
N LEU A 93 5.94 3.58 -1.69
CA LEU A 93 4.63 2.92 -1.62
C LEU A 93 4.64 1.58 -2.35
N TYR A 94 5.20 1.54 -3.55
CA TYR A 94 5.33 0.30 -4.31
C TYR A 94 6.16 -0.73 -3.54
N ALA A 95 7.29 -0.31 -2.98
CA ALA A 95 8.16 -1.18 -2.19
C ALA A 95 7.44 -1.76 -0.95
N LEU A 96 6.63 -0.95 -0.26
CA LEU A 96 5.85 -1.41 0.88
C LEU A 96 4.80 -2.45 0.48
N SER A 97 4.16 -2.25 -0.67
CA SER A 97 3.20 -3.22 -1.20
C SER A 97 3.88 -4.55 -1.52
N VAL A 98 5.04 -4.52 -2.17
CA VAL A 98 5.83 -5.73 -2.46
C VAL A 98 6.25 -6.42 -1.17
N GLU A 99 6.74 -5.67 -0.18
CA GLU A 99 7.13 -6.22 1.12
C GLU A 99 5.97 -6.94 1.80
N PHE A 100 4.80 -6.31 1.82
CA PHE A 100 3.60 -6.93 2.38
C PHE A 100 3.27 -8.25 1.69
N ILE A 101 3.26 -8.25 0.35
CA ILE A 101 2.92 -9.43 -0.45
C ILE A 101 3.94 -10.55 -0.22
N VAL A 102 5.23 -10.23 -0.19
CA VAL A 102 6.30 -11.23 0.05
C VAL A 102 6.17 -11.80 1.46
N ARG A 103 5.88 -10.98 2.47
CA ARG A 103 5.70 -11.44 3.85
C ARG A 103 4.52 -12.40 4.01
N ARG A 104 3.50 -12.29 3.18
CA ARG A 104 2.33 -13.17 3.22
C ARG A 104 2.61 -14.58 2.72
N ALA A 105 3.77 -14.83 2.12
CA ALA A 105 4.18 -16.13 1.60
C ALA A 105 3.24 -16.68 0.52
N GLY A 106 3.07 -15.91 -0.54
CA GLY A 106 2.30 -16.37 -1.71
C GLY A 106 1.92 -15.19 -2.58
N VAL A 107 2.07 -15.35 -3.87
CA VAL A 107 1.70 -14.31 -4.84
C VAL A 107 0.52 -14.82 -5.66
N SER A 108 -0.63 -14.18 -5.49
CA SER A 108 -1.83 -14.48 -6.27
C SER A 108 -1.86 -13.67 -7.57
N PRO A 109 -2.66 -14.08 -8.57
CA PRO A 109 -2.87 -13.27 -9.78
C PRO A 109 -3.40 -11.87 -9.46
N GLU A 110 -4.26 -11.74 -8.45
CA GLU A 110 -4.82 -10.45 -8.04
C GLU A 110 -3.75 -9.52 -7.48
N GLU A 111 -2.82 -10.06 -6.70
CA GLU A 111 -1.69 -9.30 -6.15
C GLU A 111 -0.73 -8.87 -7.27
N MET A 112 -0.45 -9.74 -8.22
CA MET A 112 0.37 -9.40 -9.38
C MET A 112 -0.27 -8.28 -10.20
N ARG A 113 -1.60 -8.35 -10.40
CA ARG A 113 -2.32 -7.30 -11.11
C ARG A 113 -2.26 -5.97 -10.36
N LEU A 114 -2.38 -5.99 -9.04
CA LEU A 114 -2.24 -4.78 -8.22
C LEU A 114 -0.87 -4.14 -8.43
N LEU A 115 0.19 -4.94 -8.38
CA LEU A 115 1.55 -4.43 -8.57
C LEU A 115 1.72 -3.82 -9.98
N ASP A 116 1.13 -4.44 -11.00
CA ASP A 116 1.14 -3.87 -12.36
C ASP A 116 0.42 -2.53 -12.41
N LEU A 117 -0.75 -2.42 -11.77
CA LEU A 117 -1.52 -1.18 -11.72
C LEU A 117 -0.78 -0.07 -10.98
N LEU A 118 -0.16 -0.40 -9.86
CA LEU A 118 0.62 0.57 -9.08
C LEU A 118 1.85 1.03 -9.88
N ALA A 119 2.57 0.11 -10.50
CA ALA A 119 3.76 0.45 -11.30
C ALA A 119 3.38 1.37 -12.47
N GLU A 120 2.24 1.13 -13.12
CA GLU A 120 1.74 1.97 -14.20
C GLU A 120 1.34 3.36 -13.68
N ALA A 121 0.53 3.41 -12.62
CA ALA A 121 0.06 4.67 -12.03
C ALA A 121 1.21 5.54 -11.53
N PHE A 122 2.24 4.91 -10.97
CA PHE A 122 3.43 5.60 -10.45
C PHE A 122 4.50 5.83 -11.52
N ALA A 123 4.26 5.40 -12.75
CA ALA A 123 5.20 5.50 -13.87
C ALA A 123 6.60 4.98 -13.51
N LEU A 124 6.66 3.84 -12.83
CA LEU A 124 7.95 3.24 -12.43
C LEU A 124 8.71 2.75 -13.65
N ALA A 125 9.99 3.13 -13.74
CA ALA A 125 10.87 2.58 -14.77
C ALA A 125 11.01 1.06 -14.56
N PRO A 126 11.06 0.26 -15.64
CA PRO A 126 11.14 -1.20 -15.51
C PRO A 126 12.34 -1.68 -14.67
N LEU A 127 13.50 -1.03 -14.79
CA LEU A 127 14.67 -1.38 -13.99
C LEU A 127 14.46 -1.06 -12.50
N THR A 128 13.82 0.06 -12.19
CA THR A 128 13.51 0.42 -10.80
C THR A 128 12.55 -0.60 -10.20
N ARG A 129 11.50 -0.95 -10.93
CA ARG A 129 10.53 -1.96 -10.49
C ARG A 129 11.22 -3.30 -10.23
N ALA A 130 12.03 -3.77 -11.18
CA ALA A 130 12.74 -5.04 -11.05
C ALA A 130 13.69 -5.03 -9.84
N ALA A 131 14.38 -3.92 -9.61
CA ALA A 131 15.28 -3.76 -8.47
C ALA A 131 14.54 -3.85 -7.14
N ILE A 132 13.37 -3.20 -7.04
CA ILE A 132 12.55 -3.24 -5.83
C ILE A 132 12.05 -4.67 -5.57
N ASP A 133 11.52 -5.32 -6.60
CA ASP A 133 11.00 -6.68 -6.48
C ASP A 133 12.09 -7.65 -6.03
N GLN A 134 13.26 -7.57 -6.64
CA GLN A 134 14.39 -8.45 -6.32
C GLN A 134 14.94 -8.17 -4.91
N ALA A 135 15.13 -6.91 -4.55
CA ALA A 135 15.63 -6.54 -3.23
C ALA A 135 14.70 -7.04 -2.11
N SER A 136 13.39 -6.92 -2.30
CA SER A 136 12.42 -7.38 -1.33
C SER A 136 12.46 -8.90 -1.16
N ARG A 137 12.57 -9.64 -2.24
CA ARG A 137 12.69 -11.11 -2.19
C ARG A 137 13.97 -11.55 -1.47
N ILE A 138 15.07 -10.86 -1.76
CA ILE A 138 16.37 -11.17 -1.13
C ILE A 138 16.31 -10.88 0.36
N ARG A 139 15.82 -9.70 0.73
CA ARG A 139 15.80 -9.25 2.13
C ARG A 139 14.89 -10.11 3.00
N LEU A 140 13.78 -10.57 2.44
CA LEU A 140 12.76 -11.33 3.18
C LEU A 140 12.88 -12.84 2.98
N ALA A 141 13.93 -13.30 2.30
CA ALA A 141 14.16 -14.73 2.11
C ALA A 141 14.41 -15.43 3.45
N PRO A 142 13.89 -16.65 3.64
CA PRO A 142 14.15 -17.39 4.85
C PRO A 142 15.64 -17.69 5.03
N LEU A 143 16.14 -17.53 6.26
CA LEU A 143 17.51 -17.88 6.60
C LEU A 143 17.62 -19.25 7.25
N ALA A 144 16.49 -19.89 7.54
CA ALA A 144 16.47 -21.24 8.05
C ALA A 144 16.92 -22.18 6.94
N GLY A 145 18.03 -22.88 7.15
CA GLY A 145 18.51 -23.90 6.24
C GLY A 145 17.63 -25.12 6.27
N ASP A 146 17.64 -25.88 5.19
CA ASP A 146 16.99 -27.18 5.11
C ASP A 146 17.66 -28.18 6.02
#